data_aa1e3704069eeb8911b8296b20202e13
#
_entry.id   aa1e3704069eeb8911b8296b20202e13
#
_cell.length_a   1.000
_cell.length_b   1.000
_cell.length_c   1.000
_cell.angle_alpha   90.00
_cell.angle_beta   90.00
_cell.angle_gamma   90.00
#
_symmetry.space_group_name_H-M   'P 1'
#
loop_
_entity.id
_entity.type
_entity.pdbx_description
1 polymer ?
#
loop_
_entity_poly.entity_id
_entity_poly.type
_entity_poly.pdbx_seq_one_letter_code
_entity_poly.pdbx_strand_id
1 'polypeptide(L)'
;MTQMKTSSDEMKVAIIANGKPQSRRVASKLFNAFRDDPDFYLTKKNPDVVISIGGDGMLLSAFHMYEKELARVRFVGIHTGHLGFYTDYLDTEVDQLIETLRKDSGAKISYPLLNVKLTLADGRSFTSIALNEAAIKRNEKTMAADVCLNDVLFESFRGDGLSVSTPTGSTAYNKSLGGAVLHPTIEALQLTEIASLNNRVYRTLGSPLIVPKHEKITVYPTRMG
;
A
#
# COMPACT_ATOMS: atom_id res chain seq x y z
N MET A 1 14.96 -1.14 -44.78
CA MET A 1 15.98 -1.21 -43.71
C MET A 1 15.26 -1.14 -42.38
N THR A 2 14.98 -2.26 -41.75
CA THR A 2 14.34 -2.35 -40.44
C THR A 2 15.44 -2.03 -39.41
N GLN A 3 15.34 -0.89 -38.74
CA GLN A 3 16.23 -0.60 -37.62
C GLN A 3 15.98 -1.68 -36.54
N MET A 4 16.99 -2.44 -36.21
CA MET A 4 16.98 -3.28 -35.02
C MET A 4 16.81 -2.36 -33.80
N LYS A 5 15.66 -2.48 -33.10
CA LYS A 5 15.47 -1.91 -31.78
C LYS A 5 16.61 -2.42 -30.86
N THR A 6 17.29 -1.54 -30.20
CA THR A 6 18.30 -1.91 -29.21
C THR A 6 17.61 -2.44 -27.95
N SER A 7 18.23 -3.32 -27.18
CA SER A 7 17.67 -3.94 -25.96
C SER A 7 17.28 -2.93 -24.86
N SER A 8 17.45 -1.63 -25.10
CA SER A 8 17.02 -0.52 -24.25
C SER A 8 15.55 -0.09 -24.47
N ASP A 9 14.88 -0.59 -25.51
CA ASP A 9 13.52 -0.16 -25.89
C ASP A 9 12.43 -1.15 -25.47
N GLU A 10 12.78 -2.34 -24.95
CA GLU A 10 11.82 -3.34 -24.50
C GLU A 10 11.30 -3.00 -23.10
N MET A 11 9.97 -2.96 -22.93
CA MET A 11 9.35 -2.79 -21.61
C MET A 11 9.53 -4.06 -20.77
N LYS A 12 10.17 -3.94 -19.61
CA LYS A 12 10.35 -5.03 -18.65
C LYS A 12 9.10 -5.24 -17.83
N VAL A 13 8.46 -6.40 -17.97
CA VAL A 13 7.19 -6.70 -17.32
C VAL A 13 7.34 -7.86 -16.35
N ALA A 14 6.86 -7.68 -15.11
CA ALA A 14 6.66 -8.74 -14.14
C ALA A 14 5.18 -9.08 -14.01
N ILE A 15 4.85 -10.35 -13.98
CA ILE A 15 3.47 -10.83 -13.77
C ILE A 15 3.43 -11.54 -12.42
N ILE A 16 2.59 -11.05 -11.51
CA ILE A 16 2.38 -11.59 -10.16
C ILE A 16 0.91 -11.95 -10.02
N ALA A 17 0.61 -13.22 -9.76
CA ALA A 17 -0.75 -13.72 -9.66
C ALA A 17 -0.95 -14.55 -8.40
N ASN A 18 -2.17 -14.51 -7.84
CA ASN A 18 -2.53 -15.45 -6.80
C ASN A 18 -2.77 -16.87 -7.40
N GLY A 19 -2.83 -17.88 -6.53
CA GLY A 19 -2.96 -19.28 -6.94
C GLY A 19 -4.34 -19.70 -7.48
N LYS A 20 -5.31 -18.78 -7.57
CA LYS A 20 -6.68 -19.11 -8.02
C LYS A 20 -6.72 -19.45 -9.53
N PRO A 21 -7.59 -20.38 -9.96
CA PRO A 21 -7.64 -20.81 -11.37
C PRO A 21 -7.88 -19.65 -12.35
N GLN A 22 -8.73 -18.69 -12.03
CA GLN A 22 -9.02 -17.52 -12.85
C GLN A 22 -7.79 -16.62 -13.02
N SER A 23 -7.08 -16.30 -11.94
CA SER A 23 -5.86 -15.51 -11.99
C SER A 23 -4.74 -16.21 -12.77
N ARG A 24 -4.64 -17.54 -12.68
CA ARG A 24 -3.69 -18.32 -13.49
C ARG A 24 -4.00 -18.26 -14.97
N ARG A 25 -5.30 -18.31 -15.38
CA ARG A 25 -5.70 -18.17 -16.79
C ARG A 25 -5.30 -16.79 -17.35
N VAL A 26 -5.58 -15.72 -16.58
CA VAL A 26 -5.18 -14.35 -16.97
C VAL A 26 -3.66 -14.23 -17.08
N ALA A 27 -2.92 -14.74 -16.09
CA ALA A 27 -1.46 -14.75 -16.12
C ALA A 27 -0.90 -15.50 -17.32
N SER A 28 -1.48 -16.68 -17.67
CA SER A 28 -1.07 -17.45 -18.85
C SER A 28 -1.37 -16.69 -20.15
N LYS A 29 -2.50 -16.00 -20.23
CA LYS A 29 -2.84 -15.16 -21.40
C LYS A 29 -1.81 -14.05 -21.60
N LEU A 30 -1.49 -13.30 -20.54
CA LEU A 30 -0.48 -12.25 -20.60
C LEU A 30 0.92 -12.80 -20.92
N PHE A 31 1.32 -13.91 -20.27
CA PHE A 31 2.60 -14.55 -20.53
C PHE A 31 2.75 -14.94 -22.01
N ASN A 32 1.73 -15.56 -22.59
CA ASN A 32 1.74 -15.95 -24.01
C ASN A 32 1.76 -14.74 -24.94
N ALA A 33 1.07 -13.66 -24.58
CA ALA A 33 1.03 -12.44 -25.38
C ALA A 33 2.38 -11.71 -25.38
N PHE A 34 3.09 -11.70 -24.24
CA PHE A 34 4.35 -10.95 -24.11
C PHE A 34 5.59 -11.77 -24.47
N ARG A 35 5.54 -13.11 -24.40
CA ARG A 35 6.71 -13.98 -24.62
C ARG A 35 7.35 -13.82 -25.98
N ASP A 36 6.50 -13.71 -27.01
CA ASP A 36 6.93 -13.65 -28.40
C ASP A 36 6.79 -12.23 -29.00
N ASP A 37 6.50 -11.23 -28.18
CA ASP A 37 6.32 -9.84 -28.58
C ASP A 37 7.62 -9.04 -28.36
N PRO A 38 8.22 -8.45 -29.42
CA PRO A 38 9.49 -7.75 -29.32
C PRO A 38 9.44 -6.45 -28.52
N ASP A 39 8.27 -5.95 -28.16
CA ASP A 39 8.12 -4.74 -27.35
C ASP A 39 8.21 -5.03 -25.85
N PHE A 40 8.19 -6.31 -25.43
CA PHE A 40 8.17 -6.72 -24.03
C PHE A 40 9.25 -7.71 -23.66
N TYR A 41 9.78 -7.55 -22.45
CA TYR A 41 10.70 -8.51 -21.84
C TYR A 41 10.15 -8.98 -20.47
N LEU A 42 9.82 -10.26 -20.39
CA LEU A 42 9.29 -10.85 -19.15
C LEU A 42 10.41 -11.09 -18.14
N THR A 43 10.37 -10.38 -17.01
CA THR A 43 11.37 -10.52 -15.96
C THR A 43 10.82 -10.14 -14.61
N LYS A 44 11.30 -10.79 -13.54
CA LYS A 44 11.07 -10.40 -12.16
C LYS A 44 12.16 -9.47 -11.60
N LYS A 45 13.25 -9.27 -12.33
CA LYS A 45 14.34 -8.42 -11.90
C LYS A 45 14.23 -7.06 -12.58
N ASN A 46 14.18 -6.02 -11.75
CA ASN A 46 14.11 -4.63 -12.21
C ASN A 46 13.03 -4.39 -13.30
N PRO A 47 11.75 -4.80 -13.10
CA PRO A 47 10.70 -4.55 -14.06
C PRO A 47 10.40 -3.05 -14.17
N ASP A 48 9.89 -2.61 -15.31
CA ASP A 48 9.34 -1.27 -15.49
C ASP A 48 7.87 -1.23 -15.07
N VAL A 49 7.17 -2.34 -15.32
CA VAL A 49 5.76 -2.54 -14.96
C VAL A 49 5.58 -3.87 -14.23
N VAL A 50 4.85 -3.85 -13.14
CA VAL A 50 4.39 -5.03 -12.40
C VAL A 50 2.89 -5.18 -12.57
N ILE A 51 2.46 -6.26 -13.22
CA ILE A 51 1.04 -6.60 -13.38
C ILE A 51 0.64 -7.53 -12.24
N SER A 52 -0.23 -7.04 -11.36
CA SER A 52 -0.77 -7.76 -10.22
C SER A 52 -2.14 -8.34 -10.57
N ILE A 53 -2.31 -9.67 -10.50
CA ILE A 53 -3.54 -10.37 -10.89
C ILE A 53 -4.18 -11.01 -9.68
N GLY A 54 -5.31 -10.45 -9.25
CA GLY A 54 -6.04 -10.90 -8.06
C GLY A 54 -6.96 -9.82 -7.52
N GLY A 55 -6.98 -9.62 -6.22
CA GLY A 55 -7.60 -8.48 -5.54
C GLY A 55 -6.53 -7.59 -4.91
N ASP A 56 -6.96 -6.60 -4.13
CA ASP A 56 -6.07 -5.63 -3.47
C ASP A 56 -4.92 -6.27 -2.67
N GLY A 57 -5.18 -7.39 -1.98
CA GLY A 57 -4.13 -8.13 -1.27
C GLY A 57 -3.01 -8.64 -2.17
N MET A 58 -3.29 -8.92 -3.47
CA MET A 58 -2.25 -9.32 -4.41
C MET A 58 -1.41 -8.11 -4.83
N LEU A 59 -2.03 -6.96 -5.01
CA LEU A 59 -1.29 -5.72 -5.29
C LEU A 59 -0.43 -5.31 -4.09
N LEU A 60 -0.93 -5.42 -2.86
CA LEU A 60 -0.13 -5.18 -1.65
C LEU A 60 1.07 -6.14 -1.56
N SER A 61 0.89 -7.41 -1.93
CA SER A 61 1.99 -8.37 -1.98
C SER A 61 3.02 -8.01 -3.05
N ALA A 62 2.57 -7.57 -4.22
CA ALA A 62 3.44 -7.10 -5.28
C ALA A 62 4.19 -5.81 -4.89
N PHE A 63 3.50 -4.87 -4.24
CA PHE A 63 4.09 -3.65 -3.68
C PHE A 63 5.25 -3.96 -2.73
N HIS A 64 5.06 -4.84 -1.76
CA HIS A 64 6.13 -5.23 -0.83
C HIS A 64 7.27 -6.00 -1.51
N MET A 65 6.97 -6.80 -2.53
CA MET A 65 8.01 -7.52 -3.30
C MET A 65 8.96 -6.55 -4.00
N TYR A 66 8.47 -5.40 -4.45
CA TYR A 66 9.21 -4.37 -5.18
C TYR A 66 9.43 -3.09 -4.37
N GLU A 67 9.38 -3.16 -3.03
CA GLU A 67 9.50 -2.01 -2.13
C GLU A 67 10.74 -1.16 -2.40
N LYS A 68 11.87 -1.78 -2.76
CA LYS A 68 13.13 -1.09 -3.05
C LYS A 68 13.15 -0.39 -4.42
N GLU A 69 12.15 -0.63 -5.25
CA GLU A 69 12.09 -0.20 -6.64
C GLU A 69 10.96 0.79 -6.92
N LEU A 70 10.19 1.19 -5.89
CA LEU A 70 8.97 2.00 -6.02
C LEU A 70 9.17 3.36 -6.72
N ALA A 71 10.37 3.94 -6.66
CA ALA A 71 10.66 5.18 -7.38
C ALA A 71 10.61 5.02 -8.91
N ARG A 72 10.74 3.78 -9.40
CA ARG A 72 10.89 3.45 -10.82
C ARG A 72 9.75 2.60 -11.36
N VAL A 73 9.33 1.59 -10.60
CA VAL A 73 8.36 0.60 -11.03
C VAL A 73 6.93 1.18 -11.01
N ARG A 74 6.14 0.82 -12.01
CA ARG A 74 4.71 1.10 -12.05
C ARG A 74 3.92 -0.18 -11.81
N PHE A 75 2.79 -0.07 -11.14
CA PHE A 75 1.90 -1.19 -10.87
C PHE A 75 0.63 -1.06 -11.69
N VAL A 76 0.12 -2.19 -12.18
CA VAL A 76 -1.16 -2.32 -12.84
C VAL A 76 -1.91 -3.49 -12.20
N GLY A 77 -3.12 -3.24 -11.73
CA GLY A 77 -3.97 -4.23 -11.09
C GLY A 77 -5.02 -4.82 -12.05
N ILE A 78 -5.06 -6.16 -12.15
CA ILE A 78 -6.17 -6.88 -12.80
C ILE A 78 -6.94 -7.63 -11.73
N HIS A 79 -8.22 -7.31 -11.55
CA HIS A 79 -9.01 -8.06 -10.60
C HIS A 79 -9.68 -9.29 -11.22
N THR A 80 -9.69 -10.38 -10.43
CA THR A 80 -10.27 -11.67 -10.81
C THR A 80 -11.30 -12.13 -9.79
N GLY A 81 -12.17 -11.23 -9.34
CA GLY A 81 -13.17 -11.48 -8.30
C GLY A 81 -13.97 -10.23 -8.00
N HIS A 82 -14.18 -9.91 -6.73
CA HIS A 82 -14.84 -8.67 -6.33
C HIS A 82 -13.95 -7.47 -6.64
N LEU A 83 -14.56 -6.38 -7.10
CA LEU A 83 -13.89 -5.10 -7.38
C LEU A 83 -13.09 -4.63 -6.17
N GLY A 84 -11.81 -4.34 -6.38
CA GLY A 84 -10.92 -3.75 -5.39
C GLY A 84 -10.73 -2.25 -5.59
N PHE A 85 -9.99 -1.62 -4.68
CA PHE A 85 -9.67 -0.19 -4.76
C PHE A 85 -8.44 0.11 -5.63
N TYR A 86 -7.57 -0.90 -5.82
CA TYR A 86 -6.29 -0.77 -6.53
C TYR A 86 -6.26 -1.49 -7.88
N THR A 87 -7.41 -1.78 -8.45
CA THR A 87 -7.47 -2.54 -9.70
C THR A 87 -7.88 -1.63 -10.85
N ASP A 88 -7.09 -1.67 -11.92
CA ASP A 88 -7.24 -0.81 -13.09
C ASP A 88 -8.06 -1.49 -14.20
N TYR A 89 -8.01 -2.83 -14.26
CA TYR A 89 -8.62 -3.63 -15.31
C TYR A 89 -9.39 -4.82 -14.75
N LEU A 90 -10.44 -5.22 -15.48
CA LEU A 90 -11.12 -6.49 -15.29
C LEU A 90 -10.32 -7.62 -15.96
N ASP A 91 -10.55 -8.85 -15.54
CA ASP A 91 -9.97 -10.03 -16.18
C ASP A 91 -10.45 -10.23 -17.63
N THR A 92 -11.57 -9.60 -18.02
CA THR A 92 -12.09 -9.55 -19.39
C THR A 92 -11.39 -8.49 -20.25
N GLU A 93 -10.66 -7.55 -19.67
CA GLU A 93 -10.01 -6.40 -20.34
C GLU A 93 -8.51 -6.60 -20.61
N VAL A 94 -8.03 -7.84 -20.52
CA VAL A 94 -6.60 -8.18 -20.71
C VAL A 94 -6.06 -7.71 -22.06
N ASP A 95 -6.83 -7.83 -23.14
CA ASP A 95 -6.40 -7.39 -24.47
C ASP A 95 -6.26 -5.87 -24.54
N GLN A 96 -7.17 -5.14 -23.88
CA GLN A 96 -7.09 -3.68 -23.75
C GLN A 96 -5.85 -3.26 -22.97
N LEU A 97 -5.50 -3.96 -21.88
CA LEU A 97 -4.28 -3.71 -21.14
C LEU A 97 -3.03 -3.88 -22.01
N ILE A 98 -2.95 -4.97 -22.77
CA ILE A 98 -1.82 -5.25 -23.68
C ILE A 98 -1.66 -4.10 -24.69
N GLU A 99 -2.73 -3.66 -25.31
CA GLU A 99 -2.69 -2.53 -26.25
C GLU A 99 -2.33 -1.21 -25.59
N THR A 100 -2.78 -0.99 -24.34
CA THR A 100 -2.41 0.19 -23.56
C THR A 100 -0.91 0.20 -23.24
N LEU A 101 -0.34 -0.95 -22.87
CA LEU A 101 1.10 -1.07 -22.59
C LEU A 101 1.95 -0.89 -23.84
N ARG A 102 1.50 -1.35 -25.01
CA ARG A 102 2.20 -1.11 -26.29
C ARG A 102 2.28 0.39 -26.67
N LYS A 103 1.25 1.14 -26.29
CA LYS A 103 1.14 2.58 -26.56
C LYS A 103 1.55 3.43 -25.35
N ASP A 104 2.23 2.83 -24.39
CA ASP A 104 2.51 3.43 -23.10
C ASP A 104 3.24 4.76 -23.24
N SER A 105 2.58 5.81 -22.76
CA SER A 105 3.13 7.18 -22.69
C SER A 105 3.87 7.46 -21.37
N GLY A 106 3.99 6.48 -20.49
CA GLY A 106 4.52 6.65 -19.14
C GLY A 106 3.57 7.34 -18.17
N ALA A 107 2.29 7.51 -18.53
CA ALA A 107 1.28 8.08 -17.63
C ALA A 107 1.14 7.25 -16.37
N LYS A 108 1.07 7.91 -15.22
CA LYS A 108 0.97 7.25 -13.91
C LYS A 108 0.25 8.12 -12.91
N ILE A 109 -0.39 7.48 -11.94
CA ILE A 109 -0.88 8.10 -10.73
C ILE A 109 0.08 7.73 -9.60
N SER A 110 0.44 8.70 -8.77
CA SER A 110 1.28 8.47 -7.59
C SER A 110 0.45 8.62 -6.33
N TYR A 111 0.61 7.69 -5.40
CA TYR A 111 -0.04 7.70 -4.11
C TYR A 111 0.96 8.01 -3.00
N PRO A 112 0.58 8.80 -1.98
CA PRO A 112 1.42 9.01 -0.82
C PRO A 112 1.60 7.70 -0.04
N LEU A 113 2.82 7.47 0.46
CA LEU A 113 3.15 6.30 1.28
C LEU A 113 3.44 6.75 2.71
N LEU A 114 3.18 5.86 3.67
CA LEU A 114 3.53 6.06 5.06
C LEU A 114 4.89 5.42 5.35
N ASN A 115 5.87 6.24 5.75
CA ASN A 115 7.15 5.75 6.29
C ASN A 115 6.97 5.36 7.75
N VAL A 116 7.31 4.13 8.10
CA VAL A 116 7.20 3.58 9.45
C VAL A 116 8.59 3.27 9.97
N LYS A 117 8.92 3.82 11.14
CA LYS A 117 10.14 3.46 11.87
C LYS A 117 9.77 2.87 13.22
N LEU A 118 10.18 1.62 13.46
CA LEU A 118 10.07 0.96 14.75
C LEU A 118 11.44 1.00 15.44
N THR A 119 11.49 1.53 16.64
CA THR A 119 12.71 1.50 17.48
C THR A 119 12.44 0.65 18.71
N LEU A 120 13.25 -0.37 18.92
CA LEU A 120 13.18 -1.26 20.08
C LEU A 120 13.86 -0.66 21.29
N ALA A 121 13.56 -1.19 22.48
CA ALA A 121 14.15 -0.72 23.76
C ALA A 121 15.68 -0.89 23.82
N ASP A 122 16.26 -1.80 23.04
CA ASP A 122 17.70 -2.02 22.92
C ASP A 122 18.39 -1.09 21.91
N GLY A 123 17.64 -0.16 21.31
CA GLY A 123 18.13 0.82 20.32
C GLY A 123 18.13 0.33 18.87
N ARG A 124 17.88 -0.94 18.60
CA ARG A 124 17.71 -1.43 17.21
C ARG A 124 16.50 -0.76 16.56
N SER A 125 16.60 -0.45 15.28
CA SER A 125 15.48 0.13 14.55
C SER A 125 15.26 -0.58 13.23
N PHE A 126 13.99 -0.64 12.81
CA PHE A 126 13.51 -1.19 11.56
C PHE A 126 12.70 -0.12 10.85
N THR A 127 12.84 -0.03 9.54
CA THR A 127 12.04 0.85 8.70
C THR A 127 11.23 0.02 7.73
N SER A 128 10.02 0.45 7.47
CA SER A 128 9.12 -0.12 6.47
C SER A 128 8.27 0.98 5.88
N ILE A 129 7.60 0.69 4.78
CA ILE A 129 6.62 1.58 4.17
C ILE A 129 5.26 0.89 4.09
N ALA A 130 4.20 1.67 4.24
CA ALA A 130 2.84 1.17 4.10
C ALA A 130 2.09 1.95 3.01
N LEU A 131 1.39 1.21 2.14
CA LEU A 131 0.46 1.77 1.17
C LEU A 131 -0.89 2.09 1.83
N ASN A 132 -1.36 1.22 2.73
CA ASN A 132 -2.62 1.40 3.44
C ASN A 132 -2.42 2.08 4.81
N GLU A 133 -1.97 1.33 5.80
CA GLU A 133 -1.80 1.81 7.16
C GLU A 133 -0.71 1.03 7.91
N ALA A 134 -0.25 1.64 9.00
CA ALA A 134 0.51 0.97 10.05
C ALA A 134 -0.33 0.95 11.33
N ALA A 135 -0.55 -0.23 11.89
CA ALA A 135 -1.29 -0.40 13.12
C ALA A 135 -0.42 -1.02 14.21
N ILE A 136 -0.45 -0.42 15.40
CA ILE A 136 0.14 -0.98 16.62
C ILE A 136 -1.00 -1.42 17.54
N LYS A 137 -0.96 -2.67 17.95
CA LYS A 137 -2.01 -3.30 18.77
C LYS A 137 -1.41 -4.09 19.92
N ARG A 138 -2.17 -4.18 21.00
CA ARG A 138 -1.90 -5.11 22.09
C ARG A 138 -3.03 -6.12 22.18
N ASN A 139 -2.71 -7.40 22.12
CA ASN A 139 -3.73 -8.45 21.99
C ASN A 139 -4.32 -8.93 23.34
N GLU A 140 -3.57 -8.85 24.44
CA GLU A 140 -3.97 -9.46 25.71
C GLU A 140 -4.32 -8.47 26.82
N LYS A 141 -3.93 -7.20 26.68
CA LYS A 141 -4.11 -6.16 27.71
C LYS A 141 -4.34 -4.84 27.04
N THR A 142 -4.97 -3.91 27.74
CA THR A 142 -5.07 -2.52 27.30
C THR A 142 -3.68 -1.96 27.00
N MET A 143 -3.52 -1.36 25.83
CA MET A 143 -2.32 -0.59 25.46
C MET A 143 -2.41 0.78 26.13
N ALA A 144 -1.33 1.19 26.79
CA ALA A 144 -1.11 2.58 27.17
C ALA A 144 0.04 3.13 26.34
N ALA A 145 -0.12 4.32 25.80
CA ALA A 145 0.91 4.97 25.00
C ALA A 145 0.77 6.50 25.04
N ASP A 146 1.89 7.18 24.98
CA ASP A 146 1.92 8.61 24.70
C ASP A 146 2.04 8.82 23.19
N VAL A 147 1.15 9.63 22.63
CA VAL A 147 1.12 9.99 21.21
C VAL A 147 1.65 11.41 21.08
N CYS A 148 2.66 11.58 20.27
CA CYS A 148 3.26 12.89 19.99
C CYS A 148 3.09 13.25 18.50
N LEU A 149 2.82 14.54 18.26
CA LEU A 149 2.85 15.15 16.93
C LEU A 149 4.06 16.09 16.87
N ASN A 150 4.99 15.86 15.94
CA ASN A 150 6.25 16.62 15.84
C ASN A 150 6.98 16.76 17.17
N ASP A 151 7.08 15.63 17.92
CA ASP A 151 7.71 15.53 19.23
C ASP A 151 7.01 16.31 20.38
N VAL A 152 5.83 16.89 20.14
CA VAL A 152 4.97 17.50 21.15
C VAL A 152 3.91 16.48 21.58
N LEU A 153 3.77 16.25 22.89
CA LEU A 153 2.75 15.37 23.45
C LEU A 153 1.35 15.87 23.04
N PHE A 154 0.63 15.03 22.31
CA PHE A 154 -0.73 15.29 21.88
C PHE A 154 -1.76 14.66 22.82
N GLU A 155 -1.58 13.37 23.14
CA GLU A 155 -2.48 12.67 24.06
C GLU A 155 -1.79 11.48 24.74
N SER A 156 -2.30 11.09 25.92
CA SER A 156 -1.98 9.83 26.58
C SER A 156 -3.08 8.81 26.32
N PHE A 157 -2.85 7.97 25.33
CA PHE A 157 -3.80 6.99 24.82
C PHE A 157 -3.94 5.78 25.75
N ARG A 158 -5.18 5.27 25.84
CA ARG A 158 -5.49 3.94 26.40
C ARG A 158 -6.57 3.26 25.56
N GLY A 159 -6.31 2.02 25.14
CA GLY A 159 -7.22 1.24 24.30
C GLY A 159 -6.56 -0.04 23.80
N ASP A 160 -7.06 -0.60 22.71
CA ASP A 160 -6.48 -1.79 22.10
C ASP A 160 -5.32 -1.47 21.17
N GLY A 161 -5.27 -0.24 20.63
CA GLY A 161 -4.23 0.15 19.72
C GLY A 161 -4.48 1.46 18.98
N LEU A 162 -3.57 1.77 18.07
CA LEU A 162 -3.60 2.95 17.21
C LEU A 162 -3.30 2.53 15.77
N SER A 163 -3.90 3.22 14.82
CA SER A 163 -3.67 3.04 13.38
C SER A 163 -3.35 4.37 12.73
N VAL A 164 -2.30 4.42 11.92
CA VAL A 164 -1.99 5.57 11.07
C VAL A 164 -2.18 5.15 9.62
N SER A 165 -3.10 5.79 8.93
CA SER A 165 -3.51 5.46 7.57
C SER A 165 -3.08 6.52 6.56
N THR A 166 -2.74 6.08 5.36
CA THR A 166 -2.62 6.92 4.17
C THR A 166 -4.01 7.26 3.62
N PRO A 167 -4.14 8.20 2.70
CA PRO A 167 -5.42 8.46 2.02
C PRO A 167 -5.96 7.23 1.29
N THR A 168 -5.12 6.49 0.58
CA THR A 168 -5.51 5.24 -0.08
C THR A 168 -5.95 4.17 0.90
N GLY A 169 -5.28 4.06 2.05
CA GLY A 169 -5.66 3.15 3.14
C GLY A 169 -6.91 3.57 3.91
N SER A 170 -7.43 4.79 3.68
CA SER A 170 -8.62 5.27 4.38
C SER A 170 -9.87 4.41 4.16
N THR A 171 -9.93 3.66 3.05
CA THR A 171 -11.01 2.72 2.74
C THR A 171 -10.75 1.30 3.22
N ALA A 172 -9.56 1.01 3.75
CA ALA A 172 -9.16 -0.29 4.29
C ALA A 172 -9.51 -0.42 5.79
N TYR A 173 -8.58 -0.86 6.63
CA TYR A 173 -8.83 -1.06 8.06
C TYR A 173 -9.25 0.22 8.78
N ASN A 174 -8.71 1.36 8.39
CA ASN A 174 -9.10 2.68 8.89
C ASN A 174 -10.61 2.93 8.85
N LYS A 175 -11.29 2.52 7.77
CA LYS A 175 -12.76 2.63 7.66
C LYS A 175 -13.48 1.80 8.71
N SER A 176 -12.99 0.60 9.01
CA SER A 176 -13.55 -0.28 10.06
C SER A 176 -13.38 0.30 11.47
N LEU A 177 -12.42 1.20 11.64
CA LEU A 177 -12.16 1.92 12.89
C LEU A 177 -12.97 3.23 13.02
N GLY A 178 -13.85 3.53 12.07
CA GLY A 178 -14.63 4.78 12.05
C GLY A 178 -13.87 5.97 11.45
N GLY A 179 -12.73 5.73 10.80
CA GLY A 179 -11.99 6.77 10.11
C GLY A 179 -12.71 7.30 8.87
N ALA A 180 -12.43 8.55 8.52
CA ALA A 180 -12.97 9.19 7.33
C ALA A 180 -12.37 8.60 6.05
N VAL A 181 -13.17 8.53 4.98
CA VAL A 181 -12.68 8.22 3.64
C VAL A 181 -12.03 9.47 3.05
N LEU A 182 -10.77 9.35 2.68
CA LEU A 182 -9.98 10.42 2.06
C LEU A 182 -9.81 10.14 0.56
N HIS A 183 -9.87 11.20 -0.25
CA HIS A 183 -9.52 11.08 -1.65
C HIS A 183 -8.02 10.71 -1.78
N PRO A 184 -7.63 9.75 -2.64
CA PRO A 184 -6.26 9.24 -2.69
C PRO A 184 -5.17 10.28 -2.97
N THR A 185 -5.52 11.41 -3.58
CA THR A 185 -4.58 12.49 -3.92
C THR A 185 -4.41 13.53 -2.80
N ILE A 186 -5.14 13.42 -1.70
CA ILE A 186 -4.98 14.32 -0.55
C ILE A 186 -3.65 13.99 0.15
N GLU A 187 -2.84 15.00 0.38
CA GLU A 187 -1.55 14.86 1.05
C GLU A 187 -1.70 14.95 2.58
N ALA A 188 -2.28 13.92 3.17
CA ALA A 188 -2.55 13.83 4.60
C ALA A 188 -2.29 12.42 5.14
N LEU A 189 -2.22 12.30 6.46
CA LEU A 189 -2.28 11.04 7.21
C LEU A 189 -3.47 11.08 8.14
N GLN A 190 -3.98 9.93 8.54
CA GLN A 190 -5.07 9.86 9.52
C GLN A 190 -4.68 8.94 10.68
N LEU A 191 -4.67 9.49 11.88
CA LEU A 191 -4.54 8.73 13.12
C LEU A 191 -5.92 8.32 13.61
N THR A 192 -6.10 7.04 13.90
CA THR A 192 -7.37 6.47 14.36
C THR A 192 -7.12 5.58 15.58
N GLU A 193 -7.88 5.79 16.63
CA GLU A 193 -7.85 5.00 17.84
C GLU A 193 -8.57 3.65 17.65
N ILE A 194 -8.08 2.60 18.31
CA ILE A 194 -8.71 1.27 18.30
C ILE A 194 -9.22 0.99 19.69
N ALA A 195 -10.55 0.95 19.84
CA ALA A 195 -11.25 0.68 21.09
C ALA A 195 -10.71 1.51 22.27
N SER A 196 -10.62 2.82 22.08
CA SER A 196 -10.12 3.73 23.11
C SER A 196 -11.00 3.76 24.35
N LEU A 197 -10.38 3.87 25.52
CA LEU A 197 -11.05 4.02 26.80
C LEU A 197 -11.26 5.51 27.11
N ASN A 198 -12.52 5.94 27.09
CA ASN A 198 -12.95 7.27 27.46
C ASN A 198 -13.85 7.22 28.69
N ASN A 199 -13.38 7.72 29.83
CA ASN A 199 -14.12 7.79 31.08
C ASN A 199 -13.70 9.03 31.90
N ARG A 200 -14.03 9.09 33.17
CA ARG A 200 -13.69 10.24 34.04
C ARG A 200 -12.18 10.39 34.28
N VAL A 201 -11.41 9.30 34.18
CA VAL A 201 -9.97 9.25 34.49
C VAL A 201 -9.14 9.35 33.21
N TYR A 202 -9.58 8.70 32.15
CA TYR A 202 -8.86 8.61 30.88
C TYR A 202 -9.67 9.31 29.80
N ARG A 203 -9.03 10.24 29.12
CA ARG A 203 -9.62 10.96 27.99
C ARG A 203 -8.64 10.97 26.84
N THR A 204 -9.10 10.49 25.70
CA THR A 204 -8.42 10.59 24.42
C THR A 204 -9.25 11.46 23.49
N LEU A 205 -8.77 11.75 22.30
CA LEU A 205 -9.52 12.51 21.31
C LEU A 205 -10.87 11.84 20.98
N GLY A 206 -10.91 10.50 20.94
CA GLY A 206 -12.11 9.71 20.67
C GLY A 206 -12.65 9.88 19.27
N SER A 207 -11.87 10.45 18.36
CA SER A 207 -12.23 10.73 16.97
C SER A 207 -11.00 10.61 16.08
N PRO A 208 -11.15 10.21 14.81
CA PRO A 208 -10.06 10.21 13.86
C PRO A 208 -9.46 11.61 13.68
N LEU A 209 -8.13 11.70 13.71
CA LEU A 209 -7.38 12.93 13.48
C LEU A 209 -6.72 12.89 12.11
N ILE A 210 -6.99 13.89 11.28
CA ILE A 210 -6.32 14.07 9.99
C ILE A 210 -5.22 15.11 10.18
N VAL A 211 -4.00 14.75 9.78
CA VAL A 211 -2.82 15.61 9.86
C VAL A 211 -2.16 15.75 8.49
N PRO A 212 -1.45 16.84 8.23
CA PRO A 212 -0.67 17.01 6.99
C PRO A 212 0.37 15.89 6.80
N LYS A 213 0.72 15.58 5.55
CA LYS A 213 1.68 14.49 5.21
C LYS A 213 3.06 14.64 5.83
N HIS A 214 3.47 15.85 6.19
CA HIS A 214 4.77 16.13 6.76
C HIS A 214 4.80 16.02 8.29
N GLU A 215 3.65 15.76 8.92
CA GLU A 215 3.58 15.54 10.35
C GLU A 215 4.23 14.21 10.73
N LYS A 216 4.99 14.26 11.83
CA LYS A 216 5.58 13.07 12.44
C LYS A 216 4.71 12.62 13.60
N ILE A 217 4.09 11.47 13.45
CA ILE A 217 3.33 10.83 14.52
C ILE A 217 4.26 9.84 15.23
N THR A 218 4.51 10.04 16.53
CA THR A 218 5.32 9.13 17.33
C THR A 218 4.47 8.52 18.43
N VAL A 219 4.54 7.20 18.57
CA VAL A 219 3.82 6.44 19.60
C VAL A 219 4.86 5.85 20.55
N TYR A 220 4.80 6.21 21.81
CA TYR A 220 5.64 5.68 22.88
C TYR A 220 4.80 4.75 23.77
N PRO A 221 4.86 3.42 23.56
CA PRO A 221 4.17 2.50 24.45
C PRO A 221 4.70 2.65 25.89
N THR A 222 3.80 2.88 26.85
CA THR A 222 4.14 3.03 28.25
C THR A 222 3.84 1.72 29.01
N ARG A 223 4.65 1.42 30.04
CA ARG A 223 4.30 0.31 30.96
C ARG A 223 3.13 0.77 31.81
N MET A 224 2.07 -0.02 31.84
CA MET A 224 1.10 0.14 32.93
C MET A 224 1.79 -0.32 34.20
N GLY A 225 1.86 0.56 35.19
CA GLY A 225 2.28 0.24 36.53
C GLY A 225 1.31 -0.76 37.21
#